data_397c4a84d85d03037571fd171838f9c9
#
_entry.id   397c4a84d85d03037571fd171838f9c9
#
_cell.length_a   1.000
_cell.length_b   1.000
_cell.length_c   1.000
_cell.angle_alpha   90.00
_cell.angle_beta   90.00
_cell.angle_gamma   90.00
#
_symmetry.space_group_name_H-M   'P 1'
#
loop_
_entity.id
_entity.type
_entity.pdbx_description
1 polymer ?
#
loop_
_entity_poly.entity_id
_entity_poly.type
_entity_poly.pdbx_seq_one_letter_code
_entity_poly.pdbx_strand_id
1 'polypeptide(L)'
;MKQGNYTFTSESVSAGHPDKVADQISDALVDAGLTKGDETTRVAVETLVTTNKVVLAGEVKNFNVTNDEVDDIIRNKVKEIGYEQDGFHWEKLEIDNYIHSQSKDI
;
A
#
# COMPACT_ATOMS: atom_id res chain seq x y z
N MET A 1 3.48 13.31 7.51
CA MET A 1 3.92 13.00 8.18
C MET A 1 4.26 11.78 8.21
N LYS A 2 4.60 11.28 8.30
CA LYS A 2 4.77 10.30 8.36
C LYS A 2 4.76 9.66 9.32
N GLN A 3 4.47 9.30 9.65
CA GLN A 3 4.39 8.82 10.64
C GLN A 3 4.05 7.65 10.84
N GLY A 4 3.47 7.07 10.79
CA GLY A 4 2.85 5.92 11.17
C GLY A 4 3.62 4.71 11.23
N ASN A 5 4.74 4.71 11.09
CA ASN A 5 5.52 3.53 10.96
C ASN A 5 6.18 3.09 12.22
N TYR A 6 5.66 3.51 13.32
CA TYR A 6 6.33 3.26 14.55
C TYR A 6 6.22 1.88 15.06
N THR A 7 5.38 1.07 14.44
CA THR A 7 5.26 -0.30 14.86
C THR A 7 6.45 -1.12 14.47
N PHE A 8 7.29 -0.58 13.60
CA PHE A 8 8.48 -1.29 13.20
C PHE A 8 9.65 -0.82 14.02
N THR A 9 10.49 -1.74 14.40
CA THR A 9 11.77 -1.40 14.97
C THR A 9 12.82 -1.76 13.96
N SER A 10 14.02 -1.25 14.13
CA SER A 10 15.06 -1.48 13.16
C SER A 10 15.46 -2.94 13.08
N GLU A 11 15.30 -3.70 14.12
CA GLU A 11 15.69 -5.08 14.03
C GLU A 11 14.67 -5.92 13.32
N SER A 12 13.48 -5.41 13.08
CA SER A 12 12.48 -6.16 12.36
C SER A 12 12.71 -6.16 10.87
N VAL A 13 13.47 -5.22 10.37
CA VAL A 13 13.66 -5.07 8.94
C VAL A 13 15.14 -4.87 8.68
N SER A 14 15.74 -5.86 8.08
CA SER A 14 17.16 -5.77 7.81
C SER A 14 17.46 -5.14 6.48
N ALA A 15 16.52 -5.18 5.54
CA ALA A 15 16.77 -4.67 4.20
C ALA A 15 15.78 -3.57 3.91
N GLY A 16 16.27 -2.36 3.83
CA GLY A 16 15.42 -1.23 3.56
C GLY A 16 14.62 -0.83 4.78
N HIS A 17 13.88 0.19 4.65
CA HIS A 17 13.08 0.74 5.72
C HIS A 17 11.61 0.52 5.47
N PRO A 18 10.84 0.28 6.53
CA PRO A 18 9.40 0.18 6.37
C PRO A 18 8.80 1.39 5.68
N ASP A 19 9.35 2.57 5.95
CA ASP A 19 8.87 3.78 5.32
C ASP A 19 9.05 3.73 3.82
N LYS A 20 10.17 3.24 3.36
CA LYS A 20 10.42 3.16 1.93
C LYS A 20 9.51 2.16 1.26
N VAL A 21 9.28 1.04 1.92
CA VAL A 21 8.36 0.04 1.39
C VAL A 21 6.96 0.62 1.32
N ALA A 22 6.53 1.28 2.39
CA ALA A 22 5.22 1.88 2.43
C ALA A 22 5.05 2.93 1.34
N ASP A 23 6.07 3.76 1.15
CA ASP A 23 6.02 4.79 0.12
C ASP A 23 5.91 4.17 -1.27
N GLN A 24 6.66 3.13 -1.53
CA GLN A 24 6.61 2.49 -2.84
C GLN A 24 5.28 1.83 -3.10
N ILE A 25 4.66 1.26 -2.07
CA ILE A 25 3.34 0.69 -2.21
C ILE A 25 2.32 1.79 -2.50
N SER A 26 2.37 2.87 -1.74
CA SER A 26 1.45 3.98 -1.98
C SER A 26 1.62 4.54 -3.39
N ASP A 27 2.85 4.72 -3.82
CA ASP A 27 3.14 5.24 -5.15
C ASP A 27 2.60 4.31 -6.24
N ALA A 28 2.74 3.02 -6.04
CA ALA A 28 2.26 2.05 -7.02
C ALA A 28 0.73 2.12 -7.13
N LEU A 29 0.05 2.31 -6.01
CA LEU A 29 -1.41 2.40 -6.03
C LEU A 29 -1.87 3.71 -6.66
N VAL A 30 -1.17 4.81 -6.39
CA VAL A 30 -1.48 6.09 -7.02
C VAL A 30 -1.29 5.96 -8.53
N ASP A 31 -0.18 5.38 -8.95
CA ASP A 31 0.07 5.19 -10.38
C ASP A 31 -1.02 4.37 -11.04
N ALA A 32 -1.41 3.28 -10.41
CA ALA A 32 -2.45 2.42 -10.98
C ALA A 32 -3.77 3.17 -11.09
N GLY A 33 -4.13 3.91 -10.05
CA GLY A 33 -5.37 4.67 -10.07
C GLY A 33 -5.38 5.74 -11.14
N LEU A 34 -4.27 6.46 -11.28
CA LEU A 34 -4.20 7.52 -12.28
C LEU A 34 -4.14 6.95 -13.68
N THR A 35 -3.47 5.83 -13.86
CA THR A 35 -3.38 5.20 -15.17
C THR A 35 -4.74 4.74 -15.67
N LYS A 36 -5.57 4.23 -14.77
CA LYS A 36 -6.88 3.72 -15.14
C LYS A 36 -7.97 4.77 -14.99
N GLY A 37 -7.62 5.96 -14.56
CA GLY A 37 -8.59 6.99 -14.31
C GLY A 37 -8.56 8.09 -15.33
N ASP A 38 -9.06 9.24 -14.91
CA ASP A 38 -9.05 10.42 -15.76
C ASP A 38 -8.72 11.62 -14.87
N GLU A 39 -8.97 12.81 -15.40
CA GLU A 39 -8.56 14.02 -14.68
C GLU A 39 -9.34 14.25 -13.39
N THR A 40 -10.42 13.50 -13.19
CA THR A 40 -11.19 13.64 -11.94
C THR A 40 -10.75 12.62 -10.88
N THR A 41 -9.82 11.75 -11.23
CA THR A 41 -9.38 10.71 -10.30
C THR A 41 -8.60 11.33 -9.16
N ARG A 42 -8.88 10.87 -7.94
CA ARG A 42 -8.15 11.26 -6.74
C ARG A 42 -7.75 10.02 -5.99
N VAL A 43 -6.53 9.98 -5.56
CA VAL A 43 -6.03 8.84 -4.81
C VAL A 43 -5.24 9.36 -3.62
N ALA A 44 -5.80 9.19 -2.44
CA ALA A 44 -5.14 9.60 -1.21
C ALA A 44 -5.03 8.38 -0.32
N VAL A 45 -3.97 7.62 -0.49
CA VAL A 45 -3.78 6.36 0.20
C VAL A 45 -2.55 6.44 1.08
N GLU A 46 -2.72 6.01 2.32
CA GLU A 46 -1.62 5.86 3.25
C GLU A 46 -1.39 4.39 3.51
N THR A 47 -0.14 4.02 3.64
CA THR A 47 0.26 2.64 3.81
C THR A 47 1.05 2.49 5.09
N LEU A 48 0.67 1.50 5.88
CA LEU A 48 1.40 1.11 7.07
C LEU A 48 1.90 -0.30 6.88
N VAL A 49 3.19 -0.50 7.12
CA VAL A 49 3.81 -1.80 6.95
C VAL A 49 4.30 -2.28 8.31
N THR A 50 3.94 -3.48 8.66
CA THR A 50 4.41 -4.11 9.88
C THR A 50 4.64 -5.58 9.58
N THR A 51 4.93 -6.39 10.59
CA THR A 51 5.30 -7.78 10.39
C THR A 51 4.21 -8.53 9.63
N ASN A 52 4.55 -8.99 8.45
CA ASN A 52 3.67 -9.77 7.56
C ASN A 52 2.32 -9.11 7.34
N LYS A 53 2.25 -7.78 7.41
CA LYS A 53 0.99 -7.10 7.23
C LYS A 53 1.18 -5.73 6.59
N VAL A 54 0.29 -5.43 5.67
CA VAL A 54 0.19 -4.12 5.04
C VAL A 54 -1.22 -3.61 5.31
N VAL A 55 -1.31 -2.40 5.84
CA VAL A 55 -2.60 -1.77 6.10
C VAL A 55 -2.70 -0.56 5.21
N LEU A 56 -3.81 -0.47 4.50
CA LEU A 56 -4.10 0.66 3.63
C LEU A 56 -5.26 1.44 4.20
N ALA A 57 -5.15 2.75 4.15
CA ALA A 57 -6.23 3.62 4.59
C ALA A 57 -6.28 4.82 3.67
N GLY A 58 -7.45 5.40 3.52
CA GLY A 58 -7.56 6.60 2.73
C GLY A 58 -8.82 6.65 1.93
N GLU A 59 -8.89 7.67 1.09
CA GLU A 59 -10.05 7.91 0.27
C GLU A 59 -9.64 8.06 -1.18
N VAL A 60 -10.50 7.58 -2.05
CA VAL A 60 -10.25 7.66 -3.49
C VAL A 60 -11.50 8.17 -4.17
N LYS A 61 -11.33 8.71 -5.36
CA LYS A 61 -12.42 9.14 -6.19
C LYS A 61 -12.13 8.66 -7.60
N ASN A 62 -13.10 8.03 -8.21
CA ASN A 62 -12.96 7.52 -9.57
C ASN A 62 -11.74 6.63 -9.70
N PHE A 63 -11.61 5.74 -8.73
CA PHE A 63 -10.46 4.85 -8.63
C PHE A 63 -10.89 3.50 -9.23
N ASN A 64 -10.41 3.22 -10.42
CA ASN A 64 -10.87 2.07 -11.18
C ASN A 64 -9.98 0.86 -11.02
N VAL A 65 -9.47 0.67 -9.82
CA VAL A 65 -8.63 -0.47 -9.47
C VAL A 65 -9.43 -1.32 -8.49
N THR A 66 -9.61 -2.58 -8.83
CA THR A 66 -10.38 -3.47 -7.96
C THR A 66 -9.56 -3.89 -6.76
N ASN A 67 -10.24 -4.45 -5.77
CA ASN A 67 -9.55 -4.94 -4.58
C ASN A 67 -8.56 -6.04 -4.93
N ASP A 68 -8.91 -6.90 -5.86
CA ASP A 68 -7.99 -7.94 -6.30
C ASP A 68 -6.76 -7.35 -6.97
N GLU A 69 -6.95 -6.30 -7.74
CA GLU A 69 -5.82 -5.64 -8.38
C GLU A 69 -4.94 -4.95 -7.35
N VAL A 70 -5.55 -4.36 -6.33
CA VAL A 70 -4.79 -3.74 -5.25
C VAL A 70 -3.91 -4.78 -4.57
N ASP A 71 -4.47 -5.94 -4.28
CA ASP A 71 -3.73 -7.02 -3.64
C ASP A 71 -2.54 -7.42 -4.51
N ASP A 72 -2.78 -7.62 -5.80
CA ASP A 72 -1.73 -8.02 -6.72
C ASP A 72 -0.64 -6.97 -6.83
N ILE A 73 -1.02 -5.71 -6.88
CA ILE A 73 -0.05 -4.62 -6.99
C ILE A 73 0.87 -4.62 -5.77
N ILE A 74 0.29 -4.81 -4.58
CA ILE A 74 1.08 -4.78 -3.36
C ILE A 74 2.02 -5.96 -3.31
N ARG A 75 1.52 -7.16 -3.58
CA ARG A 75 2.37 -8.35 -3.52
C ARG A 75 3.48 -8.29 -4.55
N ASN A 76 3.17 -7.82 -5.75
CA ASN A 76 4.18 -7.69 -6.79
C ASN A 76 5.24 -6.65 -6.41
N LYS A 77 4.82 -5.56 -5.78
CA LYS A 77 5.78 -4.55 -5.38
C LYS A 77 6.70 -5.07 -4.29
N VAL A 78 6.16 -5.79 -3.32
CA VAL A 78 6.96 -6.36 -2.25
C VAL A 78 7.93 -7.39 -2.81
N LYS A 79 7.46 -8.20 -3.75
CA LYS A 79 8.33 -9.17 -4.39
C LYS A 79 9.43 -8.49 -5.19
N GLU A 80 9.09 -7.43 -5.88
CA GLU A 80 10.05 -6.69 -6.69
C GLU A 80 11.14 -6.08 -5.83
N ILE A 81 10.77 -5.60 -4.65
CA ILE A 81 11.75 -5.04 -3.72
C ILE A 81 12.65 -6.12 -3.16
N GLY A 82 12.19 -7.36 -3.16
CA GLY A 82 13.02 -8.47 -2.73
C GLY A 82 12.73 -8.98 -1.33
N TYR A 83 11.55 -8.70 -0.80
CA TYR A 83 11.23 -9.17 0.54
C TYR A 83 10.63 -10.55 0.50
N GLU A 84 11.44 -11.50 0.94
CA GLU A 84 11.01 -12.90 1.04
C GLU A 84 11.50 -13.50 2.34
N GLN A 85 11.43 -12.75 3.42
CA GLN A 85 11.90 -13.22 4.70
C GLN A 85 10.71 -13.54 5.60
N ASP A 86 11.00 -14.25 6.67
CA ASP A 86 9.94 -14.73 7.55
C ASP A 86 9.05 -13.62 8.07
N GLY A 87 9.62 -12.49 8.39
CA GLY A 87 8.82 -11.41 8.96
C GLY A 87 8.05 -10.61 7.94
N PHE A 88 8.35 -10.81 6.65
CA PHE A 88 7.67 -10.04 5.63
C PHE A 88 7.91 -10.70 4.27
N HIS A 89 6.91 -11.45 3.83
CA HIS A 89 7.01 -12.23 2.60
C HIS A 89 5.84 -11.86 1.72
N TRP A 90 6.12 -11.56 0.43
CA TRP A 90 5.09 -11.09 -0.48
C TRP A 90 3.92 -12.08 -0.59
N GLU A 91 4.18 -13.34 -0.44
CA GLU A 91 3.16 -14.36 -0.57
C GLU A 91 2.34 -14.52 0.69
N LYS A 92 2.97 -14.35 1.84
CA LYS A 92 2.33 -14.67 3.13
C LYS A 92 1.75 -13.45 3.83
N LEU A 93 2.07 -12.26 3.38
CA LEU A 93 1.61 -11.08 4.09
C LEU A 93 0.10 -10.93 3.95
N GLU A 94 -0.48 -10.33 4.97
CA GLU A 94 -1.89 -9.99 4.97
C GLU A 94 -2.06 -8.53 4.58
N ILE A 95 -3.09 -8.27 3.81
CA ILE A 95 -3.38 -6.91 3.38
C ILE A 95 -4.74 -6.53 3.91
N ASP A 96 -4.76 -5.51 4.78
CA ASP A 96 -6.00 -4.96 5.31
C ASP A 96 -6.29 -3.67 4.54
N ASN A 97 -7.32 -3.70 3.76
CA ASN A 97 -7.63 -2.60 2.85
C ASN A 97 -8.82 -1.80 3.38
N TYR A 98 -8.53 -0.62 3.89
CA TYR A 98 -9.56 0.30 4.39
C TYR A 98 -9.72 1.51 3.49
N ILE A 99 -9.32 1.37 2.24
CA ILE A 99 -9.55 2.43 1.27
C ILE A 99 -11.04 2.45 0.93
N HIS A 100 -11.60 3.64 0.88
CA HIS A 100 -13.01 3.75 0.52
C HIS A 100 -13.21 4.92 -0.42
N SER A 101 -14.29 4.84 -1.18
CA SER A 101 -14.60 5.85 -2.17
C SER A 101 -15.19 7.07 -1.48
N GLN A 102 -14.78 8.21 -1.97
CA GLN A 102 -15.35 9.47 -1.50
C GLN A 102 -16.78 9.56 -2.00
N SER A 103 -17.68 9.86 -1.09
CA SER A 103 -19.07 9.98 -1.46
C SER A 103 -19.28 11.32 -2.13
N LYS A 104 -19.98 11.30 -3.25
CA LYS A 104 -20.25 12.57 -3.92
C LYS A 104 -21.37 13.35 -3.27
N ASP A 105 -22.04 12.77 -2.31
CA ASP A 105 -23.10 13.47 -1.61
C ASP A 105 -22.62 14.22 -0.41
N ILE A 106 -21.39 14.15 -0.11
CA ILE A 106 -20.87 14.85 1.04
C ILE A 106 -20.43 16.24 0.73
#